data_492e7f874dcffce3f88d682426bd9ba3
#
_entry.id   492e7f874dcffce3f88d682426bd9ba3
#
_cell.length_a   1.000
_cell.length_b   1.000
_cell.length_c   1.000
_cell.angle_alpha   90.00
_cell.angle_beta   90.00
_cell.angle_gamma   90.00
#
_symmetry.space_group_name_H-M   'P 1'
#
loop_
_entity.id
_entity.type
_entity.pdbx_description
1 polymer ?
#
loop_
_entity_poly.entity_id
_entity_poly.type
_entity_poly.pdbx_seq_one_letter_code
_entity_poly.pdbx_strand_id
1 'polypeptide(L)'
;MKKIGILFGMENSFPGALVEHINARNIDGIQAEFVETGAVHMDKAPRYSVIVDRISHDVPFYRAFLKHAAINGTVIINNPFWWSADDKFFNYTLAGKLGVAVPATVILPHKKHPEGTTDRSMRNLEYPLDWDGVFAYVGEHGFMKPVDGGGWRDVYHIHNREEFFHAYDQSRDLCMLYQKAVNFNEYFRCYVVGQKKVHIMPYDPRKPHAERYVQNPPKYDTKLLKRVEQDALKLCQALGYDLNTVEFAVEDGIPYAIDFMNPAPDADLHSVGQANFDWIVKEVADLAIAKAKKAPSVLDLRWAAFLGAEAKPVKRAAKKKVVKAKEPVEA
;
A
#
# COMPACT_ATOMS: atom_id res chain seq x y z
N MET A 1 18.89 18.18 -14.24
CA MET A 1 19.08 17.44 -12.99
C MET A 1 17.77 16.73 -12.66
N LYS A 2 17.79 15.40 -12.44
CA LYS A 2 16.61 14.59 -12.09
C LYS A 2 16.46 14.53 -10.58
N LYS A 3 15.30 14.94 -10.07
CA LYS A 3 15.05 14.97 -8.64
C LYS A 3 14.27 13.72 -8.19
N ILE A 4 14.72 13.10 -7.11
CA ILE A 4 14.02 12.03 -6.39
C ILE A 4 13.41 12.67 -5.14
N GLY A 5 12.08 12.73 -5.07
CA GLY A 5 11.35 13.24 -3.92
C GLY A 5 11.02 12.14 -2.92
N ILE A 6 11.19 12.39 -1.63
CA ILE A 6 10.71 11.51 -0.57
C ILE A 6 9.51 12.19 0.09
N LEU A 7 8.34 11.60 -0.09
CA LEU A 7 7.07 12.06 0.48
C LEU A 7 6.73 11.19 1.69
N PHE A 8 6.80 11.76 2.88
CA PHE A 8 6.67 11.00 4.14
C PHE A 8 5.85 11.75 5.19
N GLY A 9 5.53 11.09 6.27
CA GLY A 9 4.74 11.63 7.37
C GLY A 9 5.27 11.22 8.74
N MET A 10 4.85 10.07 9.25
CA MET A 10 5.10 9.65 10.63
C MET A 10 6.48 9.03 10.89
N GLU A 11 7.24 8.73 9.85
CA GLU A 11 8.55 8.08 9.97
C GLU A 11 9.64 9.07 10.41
N ASN A 12 10.57 8.59 11.24
CA ASN A 12 11.61 9.42 11.84
C ASN A 12 13.02 9.20 11.25
N SER A 13 13.35 7.97 10.86
CA SER A 13 14.73 7.62 10.46
C SER A 13 14.86 7.27 8.98
N PHE A 14 13.93 6.49 8.41
CA PHE A 14 14.05 6.00 7.05
C PHE A 14 14.09 7.11 5.99
N PRO A 15 13.24 8.15 6.01
CA PRO A 15 13.25 9.19 4.97
C PRO A 15 14.56 9.94 4.89
N GLY A 16 15.13 10.35 6.05
CA GLY A 16 16.42 11.04 6.13
C GLY A 16 17.55 10.18 5.62
N ALA A 17 17.65 8.94 6.12
CA ALA A 17 18.68 7.99 5.70
C ALA A 17 18.62 7.69 4.20
N LEU A 18 17.41 7.61 3.62
CA LEU A 18 17.25 7.39 2.18
C LEU A 18 17.78 8.57 1.36
N VAL A 19 17.47 9.81 1.75
CA VAL A 19 17.98 11.03 1.10
C VAL A 19 19.51 11.06 1.18
N GLU A 20 20.08 10.86 2.37
CA GLU A 20 21.52 10.84 2.60
C GLU A 20 22.21 9.75 1.77
N HIS A 21 21.67 8.53 1.78
CA HIS A 21 22.23 7.40 1.06
C HIS A 21 22.24 7.59 -0.46
N ILE A 22 21.17 8.18 -1.04
CA ILE A 22 21.10 8.50 -2.47
C ILE A 22 22.13 9.58 -2.82
N ASN A 23 22.20 10.66 -2.03
CA ASN A 23 23.07 11.80 -2.30
C ASN A 23 24.55 11.46 -2.10
N ALA A 24 24.89 10.64 -1.10
CA ALA A 24 26.25 10.17 -0.85
C ALA A 24 26.86 9.36 -2.02
N ARG A 25 26.02 8.78 -2.89
CA ARG A 25 26.51 8.08 -4.10
C ARG A 25 27.04 9.01 -5.19
N ASN A 26 26.77 10.30 -5.07
CA ASN A 26 27.25 11.35 -5.97
C ASN A 26 27.06 11.01 -7.46
N ILE A 27 25.87 10.53 -7.81
CA ILE A 27 25.53 10.16 -9.19
C ILE A 27 25.21 11.43 -9.98
N ASP A 28 25.99 11.70 -11.05
CA ASP A 28 25.81 12.88 -11.86
C ASP A 28 24.35 13.02 -12.38
N GLY A 29 23.82 14.22 -12.23
CA GLY A 29 22.48 14.56 -12.67
C GLY A 29 21.32 14.00 -11.81
N ILE A 30 21.59 13.33 -10.66
CA ILE A 30 20.56 12.79 -9.75
C ILE A 30 20.75 13.34 -8.34
N GLN A 31 19.68 13.85 -7.74
CA GLN A 31 19.65 14.34 -6.37
C GLN A 31 18.34 13.93 -5.68
N ALA A 32 18.41 13.55 -4.40
CA ALA A 32 17.25 13.30 -3.55
C ALA A 32 16.99 14.47 -2.61
N GLU A 33 15.72 14.75 -2.35
CA GLU A 33 15.24 15.76 -1.41
C GLU A 33 13.89 15.37 -0.83
N PHE A 34 13.47 15.98 0.27
CA PHE A 34 12.10 15.84 0.74
C PHE A 34 11.14 16.54 -0.19
N VAL A 35 9.94 15.96 -0.37
CA VAL A 35 8.90 16.58 -1.18
C VAL A 35 8.32 17.76 -0.44
N GLU A 36 8.34 18.91 -1.09
CA GLU A 36 7.60 20.09 -0.69
C GLU A 36 6.49 20.36 -1.71
N THR A 37 5.26 20.43 -1.26
CA THR A 37 4.10 20.72 -2.11
C THR A 37 3.08 21.57 -1.36
N GLY A 38 2.48 22.51 -2.07
CA GLY A 38 1.34 23.31 -1.64
C GLY A 38 0.14 23.05 -2.53
N ALA A 39 -0.60 24.08 -2.90
CA ALA A 39 -1.70 23.95 -3.86
C ALA A 39 -1.18 23.42 -5.21
N VAL A 40 -1.77 22.34 -5.69
CA VAL A 40 -1.38 21.68 -6.94
C VAL A 40 -2.21 22.24 -8.10
N HIS A 41 -1.53 22.73 -9.13
CA HIS A 41 -2.17 23.23 -10.34
C HIS A 41 -2.21 22.15 -11.41
N MET A 42 -3.36 21.91 -11.98
CA MET A 42 -3.58 20.86 -12.98
C MET A 42 -2.71 21.04 -14.24
N ASP A 43 -2.37 22.28 -14.59
CA ASP A 43 -1.57 22.64 -15.76
C ASP A 43 -0.06 22.68 -15.52
N LYS A 44 0.41 22.29 -14.32
CA LYS A 44 1.82 22.31 -13.95
C LYS A 44 2.30 20.91 -13.58
N ALA A 45 3.24 20.40 -14.35
CA ALA A 45 3.90 19.15 -14.01
C ALA A 45 4.75 19.27 -12.73
N PRO A 46 4.79 18.27 -11.86
CA PRO A 46 5.69 18.23 -10.72
C PRO A 46 7.17 18.25 -11.12
N ARG A 47 8.02 18.76 -10.22
CA ARG A 47 9.47 18.87 -10.48
C ARG A 47 10.26 17.57 -10.30
N TYR A 48 9.62 16.50 -9.84
CA TYR A 48 10.27 15.24 -9.50
C TYR A 48 10.22 14.25 -10.67
N SER A 49 11.34 13.56 -10.91
CA SER A 49 11.40 12.42 -11.84
C SER A 49 10.89 11.13 -11.19
N VAL A 50 11.14 10.99 -9.89
CA VAL A 50 10.67 9.88 -9.05
C VAL A 50 10.16 10.44 -7.73
N ILE A 51 9.11 9.88 -7.18
CA ILE A 51 8.68 10.10 -5.80
C ILE A 51 8.57 8.76 -5.10
N VAL A 52 9.22 8.65 -3.94
CA VAL A 52 9.02 7.55 -2.99
C VAL A 52 7.93 7.98 -2.02
N ASP A 53 6.79 7.30 -2.08
CA ASP A 53 5.62 7.60 -1.28
C ASP A 53 5.59 6.76 0.00
N ARG A 54 5.44 7.45 1.14
CA ARG A 54 5.43 6.85 2.47
C ARG A 54 4.22 7.28 3.31
N ILE A 55 3.25 8.05 2.73
CA ILE A 55 2.17 8.65 3.54
C ILE A 55 0.83 8.81 2.80
N SER A 56 0.80 8.71 1.48
CA SER A 56 -0.41 9.06 0.74
C SER A 56 -1.58 8.09 0.97
N HIS A 57 -1.32 6.92 1.55
CA HIS A 57 -2.37 6.00 2.00
C HIS A 57 -3.25 6.59 3.12
N ASP A 58 -2.70 7.47 3.95
CA ASP A 58 -3.42 8.16 5.03
C ASP A 58 -3.95 9.54 4.62
N VAL A 59 -3.32 10.19 3.62
CA VAL A 59 -3.59 11.60 3.27
C VAL A 59 -4.13 11.73 1.85
N PRO A 60 -5.46 11.91 1.65
CA PRO A 60 -6.08 12.02 0.34
C PRO A 60 -5.49 13.12 -0.56
N PHE A 61 -5.06 14.25 0.02
CA PHE A 61 -4.39 15.32 -0.73
C PHE A 61 -3.12 14.81 -1.43
N TYR A 62 -2.26 14.10 -0.70
CA TYR A 62 -1.04 13.54 -1.28
C TYR A 62 -1.34 12.46 -2.32
N ARG A 63 -2.37 11.64 -2.10
CA ARG A 63 -2.80 10.63 -3.09
C ARG A 63 -3.23 11.28 -4.41
N ALA A 64 -4.01 12.36 -4.33
CA ALA A 64 -4.42 13.13 -5.52
C ALA A 64 -3.21 13.78 -6.23
N PHE A 65 -2.30 14.37 -5.46
CA PHE A 65 -1.04 14.92 -5.98
C PHE A 65 -0.21 13.85 -6.70
N LEU A 66 -0.04 12.67 -6.12
CA LEU A 66 0.74 11.58 -6.73
C LEU A 66 0.11 11.04 -8.00
N LYS A 67 -1.23 10.93 -8.06
CA LYS A 67 -1.94 10.55 -9.29
C LYS A 67 -1.73 11.59 -10.40
N HIS A 68 -1.79 12.88 -10.05
CA HIS A 68 -1.45 13.96 -10.97
C HIS A 68 0.01 13.89 -11.43
N ALA A 69 0.95 13.66 -10.51
CA ALA A 69 2.37 13.53 -10.82
C ALA A 69 2.63 12.35 -11.77
N ALA A 70 1.99 11.21 -11.52
CA ALA A 70 2.12 10.01 -12.32
C ALA A 70 1.67 10.22 -13.78
N ILE A 71 0.53 10.88 -14.02
CA ILE A 71 0.05 11.21 -15.36
C ILE A 71 1.04 12.13 -16.11
N ASN A 72 1.75 12.98 -15.38
CA ASN A 72 2.73 13.91 -15.93
C ASN A 72 4.16 13.30 -16.06
N GLY A 73 4.30 11.98 -15.93
CA GLY A 73 5.54 11.25 -16.18
C GLY A 73 6.45 11.05 -14.98
N THR A 74 6.05 11.49 -13.78
CA THR A 74 6.76 11.16 -12.53
C THR A 74 6.55 9.69 -12.20
N VAL A 75 7.62 8.96 -11.93
CA VAL A 75 7.52 7.58 -11.45
C VAL A 75 7.22 7.58 -9.95
N ILE A 76 6.16 6.93 -9.55
CA ILE A 76 5.78 6.83 -8.13
C ILE A 76 6.08 5.41 -7.62
N ILE A 77 6.75 5.31 -6.50
CA ILE A 77 6.97 4.08 -5.73
C ILE A 77 6.12 4.17 -4.45
N ASN A 78 4.99 3.48 -4.34
CA ASN A 78 4.29 2.62 -5.29
C ASN A 78 3.35 3.41 -6.21
N ASN A 79 2.98 2.79 -7.36
CA ASN A 79 1.99 3.36 -8.27
C ASN A 79 0.65 3.59 -7.56
N PRO A 80 0.18 4.87 -7.44
CA PRO A 80 -1.00 5.21 -6.64
C PRO A 80 -2.31 4.70 -7.22
N PHE A 81 -2.35 4.32 -8.49
CA PHE A 81 -3.55 3.77 -9.13
C PHE A 81 -3.77 2.31 -8.76
N TRP A 82 -2.69 1.54 -8.51
CA TRP A 82 -2.79 0.13 -8.15
C TRP A 82 -3.10 -0.05 -6.68
N TRP A 83 -2.24 0.43 -5.78
CA TRP A 83 -2.43 0.21 -4.36
C TRP A 83 -3.70 0.87 -3.79
N SER A 84 -4.22 1.93 -4.43
CA SER A 84 -5.46 2.58 -4.00
C SER A 84 -6.73 1.97 -4.59
N ALA A 85 -6.59 0.98 -5.47
CA ALA A 85 -7.69 0.30 -6.13
C ALA A 85 -7.98 -1.09 -5.54
N ASP A 86 -7.07 -1.65 -4.74
CA ASP A 86 -7.22 -2.96 -4.13
C ASP A 86 -7.69 -2.87 -2.66
N ASP A 87 -8.26 -3.97 -2.19
CA ASP A 87 -8.67 -4.19 -0.82
C ASP A 87 -8.23 -5.60 -0.35
N LYS A 88 -8.33 -5.87 0.95
CA LYS A 88 -7.89 -7.16 1.50
C LYS A 88 -8.65 -8.35 0.93
N PHE A 89 -9.95 -8.22 0.65
CA PHE A 89 -10.72 -9.35 0.11
C PHE A 89 -10.36 -9.66 -1.34
N PHE A 90 -10.19 -8.62 -2.16
CA PHE A 90 -9.65 -8.75 -3.50
C PHE A 90 -8.26 -9.40 -3.46
N ASN A 91 -7.38 -8.93 -2.58
CA ASN A 91 -6.03 -9.44 -2.43
C ASN A 91 -6.00 -10.95 -2.10
N TYR A 92 -6.81 -11.41 -1.14
CA TYR A 92 -6.92 -12.85 -0.81
C TYR A 92 -7.48 -13.66 -1.98
N THR A 93 -8.49 -13.13 -2.67
CA THR A 93 -9.06 -13.79 -3.85
C THR A 93 -8.03 -13.94 -4.96
N LEU A 94 -7.26 -12.87 -5.23
CA LEU A 94 -6.20 -12.89 -6.24
C LEU A 94 -5.08 -13.86 -5.82
N ALA A 95 -4.61 -13.80 -4.59
CA ALA A 95 -3.56 -14.69 -4.07
C ALA A 95 -3.94 -16.17 -4.22
N GLY A 96 -5.18 -16.53 -3.86
CA GLY A 96 -5.68 -17.89 -4.03
C GLY A 96 -5.68 -18.33 -5.51
N LYS A 97 -6.10 -17.45 -6.43
CA LYS A 97 -6.06 -17.71 -7.88
C LYS A 97 -4.64 -17.85 -8.43
N LEU A 98 -3.68 -17.20 -7.82
CA LEU A 98 -2.25 -17.31 -8.15
C LEU A 98 -1.59 -18.58 -7.55
N GLY A 99 -2.32 -19.34 -6.76
CA GLY A 99 -1.80 -20.53 -6.07
C GLY A 99 -0.91 -20.20 -4.85
N VAL A 100 -1.04 -19.00 -4.30
CA VAL A 100 -0.47 -18.63 -3.00
C VAL A 100 -1.47 -19.02 -1.92
N ALA A 101 -1.01 -19.72 -0.90
CA ALA A 101 -1.88 -20.14 0.19
C ALA A 101 -2.36 -18.92 0.99
N VAL A 102 -3.66 -18.84 1.25
CA VAL A 102 -4.31 -17.85 2.09
C VAL A 102 -5.31 -18.54 3.00
N PRO A 103 -5.55 -18.03 4.22
CA PRO A 103 -6.56 -18.62 5.10
C PRO A 103 -7.96 -18.44 4.52
N ALA A 104 -8.87 -19.38 4.82
CA ALA A 104 -10.28 -19.25 4.49
C ALA A 104 -10.82 -17.90 4.99
N THR A 105 -11.42 -17.14 4.10
CA THR A 105 -11.85 -15.75 4.36
C THR A 105 -13.20 -15.49 3.72
N VAL A 106 -14.09 -14.85 4.48
CA VAL A 106 -15.37 -14.32 3.99
C VAL A 106 -15.41 -12.81 4.19
N ILE A 107 -16.10 -12.10 3.28
CA ILE A 107 -16.47 -10.72 3.48
C ILE A 107 -17.88 -10.66 4.06
N LEU A 108 -18.10 -9.83 5.06
CA LEU A 108 -19.36 -9.69 5.75
C LEU A 108 -20.04 -8.39 5.31
N PRO A 109 -21.35 -8.38 5.09
CA PRO A 109 -22.09 -7.14 4.93
C PRO A 109 -21.90 -6.23 6.14
N HIS A 110 -22.09 -4.92 5.95
CA HIS A 110 -22.03 -3.97 7.07
C HIS A 110 -23.11 -4.30 8.12
N LYS A 111 -22.74 -4.22 9.40
CA LYS A 111 -23.71 -4.42 10.50
C LYS A 111 -24.71 -3.27 10.58
N LYS A 112 -24.25 -2.05 10.32
CA LYS A 112 -25.06 -0.83 10.20
C LYS A 112 -24.85 -0.21 8.82
N HIS A 113 -25.83 0.49 8.32
CA HIS A 113 -25.68 1.20 7.05
C HIS A 113 -24.54 2.23 7.12
N PRO A 114 -23.63 2.25 6.14
CA PRO A 114 -22.65 3.32 6.03
C PRO A 114 -23.34 4.68 5.93
N GLU A 115 -22.63 5.72 6.39
CA GLU A 115 -23.14 7.09 6.36
C GLU A 115 -23.65 7.47 4.94
N GLY A 116 -24.78 8.12 4.87
CA GLY A 116 -25.42 8.50 3.60
C GLY A 116 -26.13 7.38 2.86
N THR A 117 -26.20 6.15 3.42
CA THR A 117 -26.92 5.01 2.85
C THR A 117 -28.15 4.61 3.70
N THR A 118 -29.04 3.82 3.13
CA THR A 118 -30.28 3.34 3.77
C THR A 118 -30.56 1.89 3.36
N ASP A 119 -31.60 1.27 3.92
CA ASP A 119 -32.12 -0.04 3.48
C ASP A 119 -32.32 -0.11 1.96
N ARG A 120 -32.69 1.01 1.32
CA ARG A 120 -32.85 1.08 -0.13
C ARG A 120 -31.52 0.90 -0.88
N SER A 121 -30.40 1.24 -0.28
CA SER A 121 -29.07 1.05 -0.84
C SER A 121 -28.60 -0.42 -0.73
N MET A 122 -29.19 -1.19 0.19
CA MET A 122 -28.80 -2.57 0.53
C MET A 122 -29.80 -3.64 0.02
N ARG A 123 -30.62 -3.31 -0.96
CA ARG A 123 -31.69 -4.21 -1.48
C ARG A 123 -31.21 -5.52 -2.07
N ASN A 124 -29.93 -5.60 -2.41
CA ASN A 124 -29.35 -6.79 -3.04
C ASN A 124 -28.74 -7.77 -2.01
N LEU A 125 -28.81 -7.44 -0.72
CA LEU A 125 -28.38 -8.36 0.32
C LEU A 125 -29.46 -9.42 0.59
N GLU A 126 -29.00 -10.67 0.71
CA GLU A 126 -29.85 -11.78 1.13
C GLU A 126 -29.98 -11.82 2.65
N TYR A 127 -31.20 -12.06 3.15
CA TYR A 127 -31.49 -12.22 4.57
C TYR A 127 -32.43 -13.41 4.80
N PRO A 128 -32.22 -14.19 5.88
CA PRO A 128 -31.13 -14.10 6.86
C PRO A 128 -29.78 -14.50 6.23
N LEU A 129 -28.69 -13.96 6.78
CA LEU A 129 -27.34 -14.38 6.38
C LEU A 129 -27.09 -15.83 6.81
N ASP A 130 -26.42 -16.60 5.95
CA ASP A 130 -26.04 -18.00 6.25
C ASP A 130 -24.81 -18.06 7.19
N TRP A 131 -25.06 -17.82 8.48
CA TRP A 131 -24.01 -17.86 9.50
C TRP A 131 -23.41 -19.26 9.66
N ASP A 132 -24.21 -20.31 9.53
CA ASP A 132 -23.67 -21.67 9.63
C ASP A 132 -22.73 -21.99 8.47
N GLY A 133 -23.03 -21.53 7.26
CA GLY A 133 -22.12 -21.62 6.12
C GLY A 133 -20.82 -20.83 6.34
N VAL A 134 -20.88 -19.64 6.94
CA VAL A 134 -19.71 -18.84 7.30
C VAL A 134 -18.82 -19.64 8.27
N PHE A 135 -19.38 -20.16 9.36
CA PHE A 135 -18.60 -20.93 10.34
C PHE A 135 -18.13 -22.29 9.82
N ALA A 136 -18.91 -22.95 8.95
CA ALA A 136 -18.46 -24.18 8.31
C ALA A 136 -17.25 -23.96 7.40
N TYR A 137 -17.14 -22.80 6.74
CA TYR A 137 -16.05 -22.47 5.83
C TYR A 137 -14.81 -21.94 6.56
N VAL A 138 -14.98 -21.00 7.48
CA VAL A 138 -13.88 -20.33 8.19
C VAL A 138 -13.47 -21.07 9.46
N GLY A 139 -14.42 -21.68 10.16
CA GLY A 139 -14.29 -22.19 11.53
C GLY A 139 -14.74 -21.16 12.56
N GLU A 140 -14.72 -21.54 13.83
CA GLU A 140 -15.12 -20.66 14.95
C GLU A 140 -13.95 -19.84 15.51
N HIS A 141 -12.70 -20.22 15.17
CA HIS A 141 -11.50 -19.52 15.60
C HIS A 141 -10.90 -18.73 14.43
N GLY A 142 -10.87 -17.42 14.56
CA GLY A 142 -10.45 -16.55 13.47
C GLY A 142 -10.18 -15.11 13.89
N PHE A 143 -9.99 -14.27 12.89
CA PHE A 143 -9.83 -12.83 13.05
C PHE A 143 -10.91 -12.11 12.25
N MET A 144 -11.60 -11.18 12.89
CA MET A 144 -12.45 -10.22 12.22
C MET A 144 -11.70 -8.91 12.08
N LYS A 145 -11.61 -8.39 10.86
CA LYS A 145 -10.82 -7.19 10.54
C LYS A 145 -11.46 -6.40 9.40
N PRO A 146 -11.27 -5.05 9.34
CA PRO A 146 -11.77 -4.26 8.25
C PRO A 146 -11.17 -4.66 6.90
N VAL A 147 -11.96 -4.53 5.82
CA VAL A 147 -11.51 -4.67 4.44
C VAL A 147 -10.39 -3.69 4.13
N ASP A 148 -10.55 -2.46 4.61
CA ASP A 148 -9.60 -1.37 4.44
C ASP A 148 -8.85 -1.06 5.74
N GLY A 149 -7.78 -0.29 5.63
CA GLY A 149 -7.01 0.19 6.78
C GLY A 149 -5.92 -0.76 7.23
N GLY A 150 -5.26 -0.40 8.33
CA GLY A 150 -4.11 -1.10 8.89
C GLY A 150 -3.85 -0.71 10.35
N GLY A 151 -2.68 -1.07 10.89
CA GLY A 151 -2.27 -0.69 12.24
C GLY A 151 -3.07 -1.38 13.35
N TRP A 152 -3.63 -2.56 13.12
CA TRP A 152 -4.41 -3.34 14.08
C TRP A 152 -5.70 -2.64 14.57
N ARG A 153 -6.16 -1.58 13.91
CA ARG A 153 -7.42 -0.92 14.25
C ARG A 153 -8.60 -1.80 13.90
N ASP A 154 -9.55 -1.94 14.82
CA ASP A 154 -10.78 -2.73 14.67
C ASP A 154 -10.52 -4.20 14.26
N VAL A 155 -9.41 -4.77 14.73
CA VAL A 155 -9.08 -6.19 14.56
C VAL A 155 -9.47 -6.95 15.83
N TYR A 156 -10.33 -7.94 15.69
CA TYR A 156 -10.86 -8.76 16.76
C TYR A 156 -10.37 -10.20 16.59
N HIS A 157 -9.80 -10.78 17.68
CA HIS A 157 -9.49 -12.20 17.74
C HIS A 157 -10.72 -12.93 18.26
N ILE A 158 -11.23 -13.88 17.51
CA ILE A 158 -12.48 -14.60 17.75
C ILE A 158 -12.18 -16.05 18.11
N HIS A 159 -12.72 -16.51 19.23
CA HIS A 159 -12.54 -17.90 19.72
C HIS A 159 -13.82 -18.72 19.66
N ASN A 160 -14.98 -18.08 19.54
CA ASN A 160 -16.29 -18.72 19.51
C ASN A 160 -17.33 -17.82 18.82
N ARG A 161 -18.53 -18.37 18.62
CA ARG A 161 -19.64 -17.64 17.95
C ARG A 161 -20.13 -16.42 18.74
N GLU A 162 -20.09 -16.45 20.07
CA GLU A 162 -20.53 -15.32 20.90
C GLU A 162 -19.59 -14.12 20.70
N GLU A 163 -18.29 -14.35 20.76
CA GLU A 163 -17.28 -13.32 20.47
C GLU A 163 -17.40 -12.80 19.04
N PHE A 164 -17.70 -13.69 18.07
CA PHE A 164 -17.93 -13.28 16.68
C PHE A 164 -19.07 -12.27 16.57
N PHE A 165 -20.24 -12.58 17.13
CA PHE A 165 -21.39 -11.68 17.02
C PHE A 165 -21.18 -10.39 17.82
N HIS A 166 -20.50 -10.45 18.96
CA HIS A 166 -20.11 -9.27 19.70
C HIS A 166 -19.18 -8.35 18.85
N ALA A 167 -18.16 -8.90 18.23
CA ALA A 167 -17.24 -8.16 17.37
C ALA A 167 -17.97 -7.58 16.14
N TYR A 168 -18.87 -8.36 15.53
CA TYR A 168 -19.69 -7.90 14.42
C TYR A 168 -20.61 -6.74 14.80
N ASP A 169 -21.18 -6.76 16.00
CA ASP A 169 -21.96 -5.63 16.52
C ASP A 169 -21.09 -4.38 16.76
N GLN A 170 -19.85 -4.56 17.22
CA GLN A 170 -18.89 -3.47 17.42
C GLN A 170 -18.36 -2.89 16.11
N SER A 171 -18.40 -3.63 15.01
CA SER A 171 -17.89 -3.17 13.70
C SER A 171 -18.71 -2.02 13.09
N ARG A 172 -19.93 -1.82 13.54
CA ARG A 172 -20.84 -0.73 13.13
C ARG A 172 -21.01 -0.67 11.60
N ASP A 173 -20.51 0.41 10.99
CA ASP A 173 -20.57 0.70 9.55
C ASP A 173 -19.31 0.27 8.78
N LEU A 174 -18.36 -0.41 9.45
CA LEU A 174 -17.20 -0.97 8.78
C LEU A 174 -17.58 -2.21 7.96
N CYS A 175 -16.98 -2.34 6.78
CA CYS A 175 -17.02 -3.58 6.01
C CYS A 175 -15.95 -4.52 6.55
N MET A 176 -16.36 -5.69 7.05
CA MET A 176 -15.46 -6.60 7.76
C MET A 176 -15.16 -7.86 6.97
N LEU A 177 -13.98 -8.39 7.18
CA LEU A 177 -13.60 -9.76 6.82
C LEU A 177 -13.63 -10.63 8.07
N TYR A 178 -14.05 -11.88 7.92
CA TYR A 178 -13.79 -12.93 8.88
C TYR A 178 -12.86 -13.97 8.26
N GLN A 179 -11.71 -14.18 8.88
CA GLN A 179 -10.63 -15.01 8.36
C GLN A 179 -10.20 -16.05 9.39
N LYS A 180 -10.00 -17.28 8.93
CA LYS A 180 -9.50 -18.39 9.77
C LYS A 180 -8.17 -18.03 10.41
N ALA A 181 -8.04 -18.29 11.71
CA ALA A 181 -6.75 -18.21 12.40
C ALA A 181 -5.80 -19.31 11.90
N VAL A 182 -4.54 -18.94 11.72
CA VAL A 182 -3.45 -19.89 11.38
C VAL A 182 -2.66 -20.16 12.64
N ASN A 183 -2.54 -21.43 13.04
CA ASN A 183 -1.74 -21.86 14.18
C ASN A 183 -0.28 -22.00 13.74
N PHE A 184 0.44 -20.90 13.71
CA PHE A 184 1.78 -20.86 13.16
C PHE A 184 2.86 -21.22 14.17
N ASN A 185 3.87 -21.93 13.66
CA ASN A 185 5.13 -22.21 14.35
C ASN A 185 6.23 -21.23 13.93
N GLU A 186 6.20 -20.82 12.66
CA GLU A 186 7.09 -19.80 12.11
C GLU A 186 6.26 -18.67 11.51
N TYR A 187 6.81 -17.47 11.57
CA TYR A 187 6.18 -16.29 10.96
C TYR A 187 7.26 -15.41 10.33
N PHE A 188 7.00 -14.97 9.11
CA PHE A 188 7.94 -14.17 8.36
C PHE A 188 7.27 -12.87 7.89
N ARG A 189 8.02 -11.77 7.98
CA ARG A 189 7.70 -10.52 7.34
C ARG A 189 8.73 -10.25 6.25
N CYS A 190 8.30 -10.09 5.00
CA CYS A 190 9.20 -10.06 3.86
C CYS A 190 9.15 -8.70 3.19
N TYR A 191 10.25 -7.94 3.18
CA TYR A 191 10.36 -6.83 2.25
C TYR A 191 10.48 -7.35 0.83
N VAL A 192 9.75 -6.71 -0.09
CA VAL A 192 9.89 -6.92 -1.53
C VAL A 192 10.17 -5.57 -2.19
N VAL A 193 11.30 -5.47 -2.91
CA VAL A 193 11.72 -4.23 -3.56
C VAL A 193 11.90 -4.45 -5.06
N GLY A 194 11.27 -3.57 -5.84
CA GLY A 194 11.34 -3.55 -7.30
C GLY A 194 10.79 -4.82 -7.95
N GLN A 195 9.93 -5.58 -7.24
CA GLN A 195 9.35 -6.85 -7.70
C GLN A 195 10.40 -7.92 -8.03
N LYS A 196 11.60 -7.82 -7.43
CA LYS A 196 12.75 -8.68 -7.74
C LYS A 196 13.54 -9.12 -6.53
N LYS A 197 13.67 -8.28 -5.52
CA LYS A 197 14.49 -8.55 -4.34
C LYS A 197 13.59 -8.79 -3.15
N VAL A 198 13.86 -9.85 -2.41
CA VAL A 198 13.13 -10.21 -1.19
C VAL A 198 14.11 -10.26 -0.03
N HIS A 199 13.69 -9.70 1.10
CA HIS A 199 14.38 -9.84 2.37
C HIS A 199 13.43 -10.46 3.39
N ILE A 200 13.70 -11.71 3.76
CA ILE A 200 12.87 -12.48 4.68
C ILE A 200 13.33 -12.17 6.10
N MET A 201 12.45 -11.59 6.89
CA MET A 201 12.68 -11.25 8.29
C MET A 201 11.83 -12.17 9.17
N PRO A 202 12.45 -13.01 10.02
CA PRO A 202 11.73 -13.73 11.05
C PRO A 202 11.03 -12.75 12.00
N TYR A 203 9.74 -12.98 12.25
CA TYR A 203 8.88 -12.05 12.94
C TYR A 203 7.94 -12.80 13.87
N ASP A 204 7.63 -12.25 15.04
CA ASP A 204 6.64 -12.80 15.95
C ASP A 204 5.61 -11.73 16.34
N PRO A 205 4.44 -11.72 15.72
CA PRO A 205 3.41 -10.72 15.99
C PRO A 205 2.83 -10.79 17.41
N ARG A 206 3.07 -11.87 18.15
CA ARG A 206 2.61 -12.07 19.53
C ARG A 206 3.45 -11.30 20.55
N LYS A 207 4.65 -10.87 20.15
CA LYS A 207 5.57 -10.12 21.01
C LYS A 207 5.23 -8.62 21.04
N PRO A 208 5.70 -7.90 22.07
CA PRO A 208 5.66 -6.44 22.06
C PRO A 208 6.31 -5.88 20.80
N HIS A 209 5.85 -4.72 20.33
CA HIS A 209 6.26 -4.15 19.03
C HIS A 209 7.77 -4.10 18.81
N ALA A 210 8.54 -3.68 19.82
CA ALA A 210 10.00 -3.57 19.76
C ALA A 210 10.75 -4.92 19.66
N GLU A 211 10.07 -6.05 19.95
CA GLU A 211 10.67 -7.39 19.99
C GLU A 211 10.18 -8.30 18.87
N ARG A 212 9.34 -7.80 17.98
CA ARG A 212 8.70 -8.61 16.93
C ARG A 212 9.69 -9.11 15.88
N TYR A 213 10.72 -8.33 15.54
CA TYR A 213 11.79 -8.76 14.65
C TYR A 213 12.81 -9.62 15.41
N VAL A 214 12.90 -10.89 15.06
CA VAL A 214 13.73 -11.88 15.79
C VAL A 214 15.21 -11.66 15.46
N GLN A 215 16.02 -11.26 16.45
CA GLN A 215 17.43 -10.90 16.25
C GLN A 215 18.34 -12.11 16.00
N ASN A 216 18.09 -13.24 16.66
CA ASN A 216 18.87 -14.47 16.53
C ASN A 216 17.95 -15.63 16.13
N PRO A 217 17.52 -15.67 14.86
CA PRO A 217 16.58 -16.68 14.42
C PRO A 217 17.21 -18.07 14.37
N PRO A 218 16.42 -19.14 14.59
CA PRO A 218 16.86 -20.48 14.33
C PRO A 218 17.11 -20.70 12.83
N LYS A 219 17.73 -21.81 12.50
CA LYS A 219 17.89 -22.20 11.09
C LYS A 219 16.56 -22.74 10.56
N TYR A 220 16.05 -22.11 9.52
CA TYR A 220 14.81 -22.52 8.85
C TYR A 220 15.08 -23.48 7.67
N ASP A 221 14.07 -24.24 7.28
CA ASP A 221 14.13 -25.09 6.08
C ASP A 221 14.31 -24.21 4.82
N THR A 222 15.29 -24.55 4.02
CA THR A 222 15.62 -23.83 2.79
C THR A 222 14.51 -23.93 1.73
N LYS A 223 13.75 -25.02 1.70
CA LYS A 223 12.61 -25.17 0.79
C LYS A 223 11.47 -24.25 1.18
N LEU A 224 11.20 -24.13 2.49
CA LEU A 224 10.21 -23.19 3.02
C LEU A 224 10.58 -21.76 2.67
N LEU A 225 11.83 -21.33 2.97
CA LEU A 225 12.28 -19.97 2.65
C LEU A 225 12.19 -19.65 1.15
N LYS A 226 12.55 -20.61 0.30
CA LYS A 226 12.41 -20.47 -1.15
C LYS A 226 10.94 -20.32 -1.58
N ARG A 227 10.02 -21.04 -0.96
CA ARG A 227 8.59 -20.92 -1.23
C ARG A 227 8.06 -19.56 -0.79
N VAL A 228 8.43 -19.09 0.42
CA VAL A 228 8.10 -17.74 0.94
C VAL A 228 8.58 -16.66 -0.02
N GLU A 229 9.84 -16.73 -0.48
CA GLU A 229 10.40 -15.79 -1.46
C GLU A 229 9.60 -15.77 -2.77
N GLN A 230 9.30 -16.94 -3.33
CA GLN A 230 8.55 -17.07 -4.59
C GLN A 230 7.13 -16.51 -4.47
N ASP A 231 6.45 -16.82 -3.37
CA ASP A 231 5.08 -16.35 -3.13
C ASP A 231 5.04 -14.83 -2.89
N ALA A 232 6.00 -14.28 -2.13
CA ALA A 232 6.13 -12.83 -1.94
C ALA A 232 6.37 -12.09 -3.25
N LEU A 233 7.28 -12.60 -4.11
CA LEU A 233 7.53 -12.02 -5.44
C LEU A 233 6.29 -12.08 -6.31
N LYS A 234 5.61 -13.24 -6.35
CA LYS A 234 4.41 -13.44 -7.17
C LYS A 234 3.31 -12.47 -6.79
N LEU A 235 3.06 -12.27 -5.50
CA LEU A 235 2.06 -11.31 -5.00
C LEU A 235 2.40 -9.88 -5.40
N CYS A 236 3.64 -9.43 -5.17
CA CYS A 236 4.04 -8.07 -5.50
C CYS A 236 4.07 -7.79 -7.01
N GLN A 237 4.42 -8.79 -7.83
CA GLN A 237 4.35 -8.69 -9.29
C GLN A 237 2.90 -8.58 -9.78
N ALA A 238 2.00 -9.41 -9.25
CA ALA A 238 0.59 -9.41 -9.65
C ALA A 238 -0.15 -8.14 -9.19
N LEU A 239 0.15 -7.64 -8.00
CA LEU A 239 -0.45 -6.42 -7.43
C LEU A 239 0.22 -5.13 -7.89
N GLY A 240 1.40 -5.22 -8.54
CA GLY A 240 2.13 -4.05 -9.05
C GLY A 240 2.87 -3.25 -7.97
N TYR A 241 3.19 -3.85 -6.81
CA TYR A 241 3.93 -3.17 -5.75
C TYR A 241 5.43 -3.16 -6.03
N ASP A 242 6.02 -1.99 -6.08
CA ASP A 242 7.47 -1.80 -6.15
C ASP A 242 8.17 -1.84 -4.79
N LEU A 243 7.45 -1.52 -3.73
CA LEU A 243 7.90 -1.56 -2.34
C LEU A 243 6.74 -2.08 -1.48
N ASN A 244 6.94 -3.20 -0.82
CA ASN A 244 5.90 -3.81 -0.01
C ASN A 244 6.49 -4.64 1.13
N THR A 245 5.68 -4.97 2.14
CA THR A 245 5.89 -6.12 3.02
C THR A 245 4.79 -7.14 2.82
N VAL A 246 5.19 -8.41 2.83
CA VAL A 246 4.28 -9.54 2.81
C VAL A 246 4.50 -10.35 4.08
N GLU A 247 3.43 -10.62 4.81
CA GLU A 247 3.47 -11.43 6.03
C GLU A 247 2.98 -12.85 5.77
N PHE A 248 3.76 -13.83 6.23
CA PHE A 248 3.44 -15.25 6.13
C PHE A 248 3.42 -15.90 7.51
N ALA A 249 2.29 -16.52 7.83
CA ALA A 249 2.17 -17.46 8.96
C ALA A 249 2.33 -18.88 8.44
N VAL A 250 3.20 -19.69 9.05
CA VAL A 250 3.48 -21.05 8.59
C VAL A 250 2.82 -22.05 9.50
N GLU A 251 1.90 -22.84 8.95
CA GLU A 251 1.25 -23.96 9.61
C GLU A 251 1.51 -25.22 8.78
N ASP A 252 1.99 -26.29 9.39
CA ASP A 252 2.30 -27.56 8.75
C ASP A 252 3.21 -27.43 7.50
N GLY A 253 4.17 -26.50 7.56
CA GLY A 253 5.12 -26.22 6.48
C GLY A 253 4.52 -25.45 5.29
N ILE A 254 3.27 -24.98 5.41
CA ILE A 254 2.59 -24.18 4.39
C ILE A 254 2.63 -22.71 4.80
N PRO A 255 3.27 -21.81 4.03
CA PRO A 255 3.26 -20.38 4.29
C PRO A 255 1.96 -19.75 3.80
N TYR A 256 1.08 -19.38 4.71
CA TYR A 256 -0.15 -18.65 4.42
C TYR A 256 0.13 -17.16 4.39
N ALA A 257 -0.18 -16.48 3.31
CA ALA A 257 -0.11 -15.02 3.23
C ALA A 257 -1.25 -14.40 4.06
N ILE A 258 -0.87 -13.61 5.07
CA ILE A 258 -1.80 -13.04 6.06
C ILE A 258 -2.07 -11.56 5.80
N ASP A 259 -1.03 -10.76 5.55
CA ASP A 259 -1.13 -9.35 5.24
C ASP A 259 -0.05 -8.98 4.20
N PHE A 260 -0.47 -8.42 3.09
CA PHE A 260 0.42 -8.12 1.98
C PHE A 260 -0.01 -6.91 1.14
N MET A 261 -0.88 -6.08 1.69
CA MET A 261 -1.27 -4.79 1.15
C MET A 261 -0.68 -3.68 2.02
N ASN A 262 0.60 -3.38 1.79
CA ASN A 262 1.31 -2.39 2.60
C ASN A 262 2.09 -1.42 1.70
N PRO A 263 1.45 -0.33 1.22
CA PRO A 263 2.10 0.63 0.30
C PRO A 263 3.26 1.40 0.94
N ALA A 264 3.29 1.50 2.27
CA ALA A 264 4.34 2.17 3.03
C ALA A 264 4.77 1.29 4.22
N PRO A 265 5.49 0.18 3.95
CA PRO A 265 5.90 -0.74 5.01
C PRO A 265 6.80 -0.07 6.03
N ASP A 266 6.63 -0.41 7.32
CA ASP A 266 7.49 0.07 8.39
C ASP A 266 8.96 -0.17 8.06
N ALA A 267 9.77 0.88 8.14
CA ALA A 267 11.18 0.87 7.83
C ALA A 267 12.01 1.72 8.82
N ASP A 268 11.43 2.13 9.94
CA ASP A 268 12.16 2.91 10.95
C ASP A 268 13.16 2.06 11.72
N LEU A 269 14.36 2.59 11.92
CA LEU A 269 15.49 1.91 12.55
C LEU A 269 15.15 1.28 13.89
N HIS A 270 14.44 2.02 14.75
CA HIS A 270 14.07 1.54 16.08
C HIS A 270 13.06 0.37 16.05
N SER A 271 12.31 0.23 14.97
CA SER A 271 11.34 -0.83 14.77
C SER A 271 11.97 -2.07 14.15
N VAL A 272 12.67 -1.89 13.02
CA VAL A 272 13.14 -3.04 12.22
C VAL A 272 14.55 -3.51 12.59
N GLY A 273 15.30 -2.72 13.33
CA GLY A 273 16.70 -2.99 13.70
C GLY A 273 17.70 -2.71 12.57
N GLN A 274 18.99 -2.56 12.93
CA GLN A 274 20.04 -2.03 12.04
C GLN A 274 20.17 -2.81 10.72
N ALA A 275 20.26 -4.14 10.78
CA ALA A 275 20.51 -4.95 9.59
C ALA A 275 19.37 -4.84 8.56
N ASN A 276 18.12 -4.87 9.01
CA ASN A 276 16.95 -4.72 8.15
C ASN A 276 16.82 -3.28 7.61
N PHE A 277 17.16 -2.30 8.45
CA PHE A 277 17.19 -0.89 8.09
C PHE A 277 18.22 -0.61 6.99
N ASP A 278 19.45 -1.07 7.14
CA ASP A 278 20.50 -0.86 6.14
C ASP A 278 20.13 -1.50 4.81
N TRP A 279 19.52 -2.70 4.86
CA TRP A 279 19.09 -3.39 3.66
C TRP A 279 17.99 -2.60 2.93
N ILE A 280 16.95 -2.17 3.64
CA ILE A 280 15.82 -1.48 2.99
C ILE A 280 16.20 -0.11 2.45
N VAL A 281 17.01 0.66 3.17
CA VAL A 281 17.54 1.96 2.70
C VAL A 281 18.34 1.78 1.43
N LYS A 282 19.26 0.80 1.40
CA LYS A 282 20.07 0.50 0.23
C LYS A 282 19.23 0.10 -0.99
N GLU A 283 18.31 -0.85 -0.81
CA GLU A 283 17.55 -1.41 -1.92
C GLU A 283 16.52 -0.43 -2.50
N VAL A 284 15.90 0.39 -1.65
CA VAL A 284 14.98 1.45 -2.12
C VAL A 284 15.76 2.56 -2.81
N ALA A 285 16.95 2.92 -2.34
CA ALA A 285 17.83 3.87 -3.03
C ALA A 285 18.24 3.35 -4.41
N ASP A 286 18.66 2.09 -4.52
CA ASP A 286 18.99 1.44 -5.80
C ASP A 286 17.82 1.50 -6.77
N LEU A 287 16.62 1.16 -6.30
CA LEU A 287 15.41 1.20 -7.09
C LEU A 287 15.08 2.62 -7.56
N ALA A 288 15.07 3.60 -6.65
CA ALA A 288 14.73 4.99 -6.96
C ALA A 288 15.71 5.59 -7.98
N ILE A 289 17.01 5.36 -7.84
CA ILE A 289 18.04 5.77 -8.78
C ILE A 289 17.83 5.10 -10.15
N ALA A 290 17.58 3.79 -10.17
CA ALA A 290 17.36 3.07 -11.42
C ALA A 290 16.11 3.58 -12.18
N LYS A 291 15.04 3.90 -11.45
CA LYS A 291 13.84 4.51 -12.00
C LYS A 291 14.10 5.96 -12.48
N ALA A 292 14.85 6.76 -11.72
CA ALA A 292 15.21 8.12 -12.12
C ALA A 292 16.03 8.14 -13.41
N LYS A 293 16.96 7.21 -13.62
CA LYS A 293 17.72 7.09 -14.87
C LYS A 293 16.83 6.86 -16.08
N LYS A 294 15.71 6.14 -15.93
CA LYS A 294 14.76 5.77 -16.97
C LYS A 294 13.59 6.76 -17.12
N ALA A 295 13.38 7.67 -16.17
CA ALA A 295 12.25 8.62 -16.20
C ALA A 295 12.40 9.62 -17.37
N PRO A 296 11.29 10.10 -18.00
CA PRO A 296 9.92 9.80 -17.63
C PRO A 296 9.53 8.37 -18.00
N SER A 297 8.59 7.81 -17.26
CA SER A 297 8.05 6.47 -17.51
C SER A 297 6.65 6.59 -18.07
N VAL A 298 6.37 5.85 -19.13
CA VAL A 298 4.99 5.62 -19.57
C VAL A 298 4.36 4.62 -18.58
N LEU A 299 3.37 5.08 -17.84
CA LEU A 299 2.59 4.18 -16.99
C LEU A 299 1.70 3.30 -17.87
N ASP A 300 1.69 2.00 -17.58
CA ASP A 300 0.72 1.08 -18.17
C ASP A 300 -0.65 1.29 -17.51
N LEU A 301 -1.31 2.37 -17.88
CA LEU A 301 -2.62 2.76 -17.43
C LEU A 301 -3.58 2.73 -18.62
N ARG A 302 -4.83 2.35 -18.36
CA ARG A 302 -5.86 2.25 -19.40
C ARG A 302 -5.95 3.48 -20.31
N TRP A 303 -5.82 4.67 -19.74
CA TRP A 303 -5.88 5.94 -20.48
C TRP A 303 -4.58 6.33 -21.17
N ALA A 304 -3.46 5.66 -20.90
CA ALA A 304 -2.18 5.96 -21.54
C ALA A 304 -2.29 5.90 -23.07
N ALA A 305 -3.09 4.97 -23.60
CA ALA A 305 -3.35 4.85 -25.03
C ALA A 305 -4.11 6.07 -25.63
N PHE A 306 -4.81 6.84 -24.81
CA PHE A 306 -5.58 8.03 -25.20
C PHE A 306 -4.84 9.34 -24.97
N LEU A 307 -3.77 9.33 -24.17
CA LEU A 307 -3.01 10.53 -23.87
C LEU A 307 -2.04 10.93 -25.00
N GLY A 308 -1.89 10.13 -26.06
CA GLY A 308 -1.07 10.38 -27.25
C GLY A 308 0.33 10.96 -26.98
N ALA A 309 1.32 10.67 -27.79
CA ALA A 309 2.66 11.24 -27.63
C ALA A 309 2.73 12.79 -27.79
N GLU A 310 1.61 13.42 -28.17
CA GLU A 310 1.44 14.86 -28.29
C GLU A 310 0.05 15.29 -27.80
N ALA A 311 -0.13 15.48 -26.50
CA ALA A 311 -1.16 16.37 -26.03
C ALA A 311 -0.80 17.79 -26.49
N LYS A 312 -1.33 18.21 -27.64
CA LYS A 312 -1.18 19.61 -28.07
C LYS A 312 -1.70 20.52 -26.95
N PRO A 313 -0.91 21.48 -26.46
CA PRO A 313 -1.36 22.36 -25.40
C PRO A 313 -2.68 23.01 -25.83
N VAL A 314 -3.70 22.90 -25.00
CA VAL A 314 -4.99 23.58 -25.19
C VAL A 314 -4.68 25.06 -25.36
N LYS A 315 -4.91 25.59 -26.58
CA LYS A 315 -4.71 27.00 -26.85
C LYS A 315 -5.57 27.78 -25.86
N ARG A 316 -4.94 28.47 -24.91
CA ARG A 316 -5.63 29.39 -24.01
C ARG A 316 -6.41 30.38 -24.85
N ALA A 317 -7.72 30.46 -24.64
CA ALA A 317 -8.54 31.56 -25.17
C ALA A 317 -7.88 32.89 -24.75
N ALA A 318 -7.54 33.70 -25.72
CA ALA A 318 -6.90 34.98 -25.47
C ALA A 318 -7.77 35.78 -24.47
N LYS A 319 -7.19 36.24 -23.38
CA LYS A 319 -7.87 37.11 -22.42
C LYS A 319 -8.38 38.33 -23.22
N LYS A 320 -9.71 38.47 -23.33
CA LYS A 320 -10.32 39.71 -23.84
C LYS A 320 -9.78 40.85 -22.98
N LYS A 321 -9.09 41.82 -23.61
CA LYS A 321 -8.70 43.05 -22.95
C LYS A 321 -9.96 43.70 -22.39
N VAL A 322 -10.01 43.84 -21.07
CA VAL A 322 -11.03 44.67 -20.42
C VAL A 322 -10.77 46.12 -20.87
N VAL A 323 -11.64 46.62 -21.72
CA VAL A 323 -11.67 48.05 -22.08
C VAL A 323 -12.13 48.80 -20.83
N LYS A 324 -11.23 49.57 -20.24
CA LYS A 324 -11.61 50.50 -19.16
C LYS A 324 -12.66 51.46 -19.69
N ALA A 325 -13.84 51.46 -19.08
CA ALA A 325 -14.85 52.49 -19.31
C ALA A 325 -14.27 53.87 -18.93
N LYS A 326 -14.39 54.84 -19.82
CA LYS A 326 -14.05 56.22 -19.52
C LYS A 326 -15.08 56.74 -18.52
N GLU A 327 -14.60 57.40 -17.46
CA GLU A 327 -15.42 58.13 -16.53
C GLU A 327 -16.16 59.28 -17.26
N PRO A 328 -17.43 59.57 -16.90
CA PRO A 328 -18.13 60.69 -17.46
C PRO A 328 -17.54 62.01 -16.88
N VAL A 329 -17.23 62.95 -17.76
CA VAL A 329 -16.87 64.30 -17.39
C VAL A 329 -18.15 65.00 -16.97
N GLU A 330 -18.21 65.46 -15.70
CA GLU A 330 -19.26 66.34 -15.20
C GLU A 330 -19.14 67.70 -15.89
N ALA A 331 -20.28 68.22 -16.39
CA ALA A 331 -20.49 69.57 -16.77
C ALA A 331 -21.46 70.22 -15.77
#